data_3d67806add86fc4fccd0bde9b10ffca4
#
_entry.id   3d67806add86fc4fccd0bde9b10ffca4
#
_cell.length_a   1.000
_cell.length_b   1.000
_cell.length_c   1.000
_cell.angle_alpha   90.00
_cell.angle_beta   90.00
_cell.angle_gamma   90.00
#
_symmetry.space_group_name_H-M   'P 1'
#
loop_
_entity.id
_entity.type
_entity.pdbx_description
1 polymer ?
#
loop_
_entity_poly.entity_id
_entity_poly.type
_entity_poly.pdbx_seq_one_letter_code
_entity_poly.pdbx_strand_id
1 'polypeptide(L)'
;MGNIAGDKMFSYIERVLNDPRPITADIFLTNYCNNKCPYCTYGRWELDAQAYSMKYEEFITYAERLRSLGVEGFILTGGGEPTVNPAFMMITEWMEREGIHYGINTNFNRLVYIKPDYLKVSLDGWDEESYEKRRGVRAYEKVRDNIARYVSWKRINSPETSLGIQIVVQDHEEVYRFYDANRDLPVDYISFRPVESTAGDFYNHEYAEKDINQSIEAIKKLKQEDERVTLNFKWEMLDRQEDRCTAQWAQIAVNEHGEVMYCCHKPYQTVGHVMDEDILEKKRAAYTDMGQCDIPCRMTAPNMFVVQMEKERKDAFFI
;
A
#
# COMPACT_ATOMS: atom_id res chain seq x y z
N MET A 1 3.42 19.36 -3.11
CA MET A 1 2.03 18.98 -3.39
C MET A 1 1.42 18.59 -2.07
N GLY A 2 0.28 19.21 -1.71
CA GLY A 2 -0.44 18.91 -0.48
C GLY A 2 -0.86 17.45 -0.38
N ASN A 3 -1.40 17.11 0.73
CA ASN A 3 -1.82 15.79 1.13
C ASN A 3 -2.78 15.14 0.11
N ILE A 4 -2.23 14.48 -0.91
CA ILE A 4 -2.97 13.87 -2.04
C ILE A 4 -4.09 12.93 -1.55
N ALA A 5 -3.91 12.28 -0.38
CA ALA A 5 -4.91 11.37 0.16
C ALA A 5 -6.14 12.11 0.72
N GLY A 6 -5.95 13.29 1.32
CA GLY A 6 -7.05 14.17 1.75
C GLY A 6 -7.82 14.73 0.56
N ASP A 7 -7.10 15.20 -0.46
CA ASP A 7 -7.69 15.80 -1.66
C ASP A 7 -8.60 14.81 -2.41
N LYS A 8 -8.24 13.55 -2.45
CA LYS A 8 -9.06 12.48 -3.06
C LYS A 8 -10.43 12.34 -2.38
N MET A 9 -10.54 12.64 -1.09
CA MET A 9 -11.81 12.54 -0.37
C MET A 9 -12.84 13.58 -0.84
N PHE A 10 -12.42 14.70 -1.42
CA PHE A 10 -13.36 15.69 -1.97
C PHE A 10 -14.20 15.12 -3.11
N SER A 11 -13.64 14.24 -3.93
CA SER A 11 -14.38 13.56 -5.00
C SER A 11 -15.48 12.63 -4.47
N TYR A 12 -15.43 12.29 -3.19
CA TYR A 12 -16.37 11.38 -2.52
C TYR A 12 -17.16 12.04 -1.41
N ILE A 13 -17.28 13.37 -1.40
CA ILE A 13 -17.88 14.12 -0.29
C ILE A 13 -19.32 13.68 0.00
N GLU A 14 -20.11 13.40 -1.01
CA GLU A 14 -21.48 12.89 -0.81
C GLU A 14 -21.48 11.51 -0.12
N ARG A 15 -20.55 10.64 -0.51
CA ARG A 15 -20.37 9.32 0.13
C ARG A 15 -19.91 9.47 1.57
N VAL A 16 -18.99 10.42 1.84
CA VAL A 16 -18.54 10.73 3.20
C VAL A 16 -19.72 11.13 4.10
N LEU A 17 -20.62 11.97 3.59
CA LEU A 17 -21.70 12.55 4.37
C LEU A 17 -22.93 11.64 4.51
N ASN A 18 -23.30 10.92 3.44
CA ASN A 18 -24.62 10.31 3.33
C ASN A 18 -24.62 8.79 3.31
N ASP A 19 -23.56 8.16 2.76
CA ASP A 19 -23.52 6.71 2.55
C ASP A 19 -22.10 6.17 2.56
N PRO A 20 -21.44 6.12 3.74
CA PRO A 20 -20.08 5.64 3.86
C PRO A 20 -19.91 4.18 3.42
N ARG A 21 -19.35 3.97 2.22
CA ARG A 21 -19.08 2.66 1.61
C ARG A 21 -17.64 2.57 1.11
N PRO A 22 -17.04 1.36 1.02
CA PRO A 22 -15.69 1.20 0.51
C PRO A 22 -15.50 1.82 -0.88
N ILE A 23 -14.39 2.53 -1.04
CA ILE A 23 -13.95 3.10 -2.32
C ILE A 23 -12.84 2.23 -2.89
N THR A 24 -11.95 1.74 -2.02
CA THR A 24 -10.78 0.96 -2.41
C THR A 24 -10.77 -0.39 -1.69
N ALA A 25 -10.42 -1.44 -2.41
CA ALA A 25 -10.14 -2.76 -1.84
C ALA A 25 -8.65 -3.09 -1.95
N ASP A 26 -8.03 -3.50 -0.83
CA ASP A 26 -6.77 -4.23 -0.83
C ASP A 26 -7.08 -5.71 -0.93
N ILE A 27 -6.52 -6.39 -1.92
CA ILE A 27 -6.71 -7.83 -2.09
C ILE A 27 -5.36 -8.53 -2.00
N PHE A 28 -5.29 -9.52 -1.11
CA PHE A 28 -4.18 -10.42 -0.99
C PHE A 28 -4.44 -11.65 -1.85
N LEU A 29 -3.72 -11.75 -2.96
CA LEU A 29 -3.92 -12.86 -3.89
C LEU A 29 -3.33 -14.19 -3.41
N THR A 30 -2.38 -14.11 -2.47
CA THR A 30 -1.69 -15.27 -1.93
C THR A 30 -0.99 -14.90 -0.62
N ASN A 31 -0.80 -15.89 0.25
CA ASN A 31 0.07 -15.76 1.41
C ASN A 31 1.51 -16.28 1.15
N TYR A 32 1.78 -16.78 -0.06
CA TYR A 32 3.13 -17.17 -0.47
C TYR A 32 3.93 -15.97 -0.98
N CYS A 33 5.20 -15.90 -0.59
CA CYS A 33 6.13 -14.88 -1.06
C CYS A 33 7.47 -15.51 -1.45
N ASN A 34 8.05 -15.04 -2.55
CA ASN A 34 9.39 -15.44 -3.00
C ASN A 34 10.52 -14.61 -2.36
N ASN A 35 10.19 -13.73 -1.41
CA ASN A 35 11.14 -13.03 -0.53
C ASN A 35 10.96 -13.48 0.92
N LYS A 36 11.98 -13.20 1.76
CA LYS A 36 12.00 -13.50 3.20
C LYS A 36 12.42 -12.28 4.01
N CYS A 37 11.70 -11.16 3.81
CA CYS A 37 12.03 -9.90 4.45
C CYS A 37 11.89 -10.01 5.97
N PRO A 38 12.94 -9.71 6.76
CA PRO A 38 12.87 -9.82 8.22
C PRO A 38 11.87 -8.85 8.85
N TYR A 39 11.58 -7.74 8.17
CA TYR A 39 10.60 -6.72 8.61
C TYR A 39 9.21 -6.87 8.01
N CYS A 40 8.90 -8.01 7.43
CA CYS A 40 7.57 -8.21 6.83
C CYS A 40 6.50 -8.25 7.91
N THR A 41 5.57 -7.29 7.88
CA THR A 41 4.42 -7.23 8.78
C THR A 41 3.59 -8.53 8.78
N TYR A 42 3.65 -9.25 7.69
CA TYR A 42 2.88 -10.49 7.53
C TYR A 42 3.63 -11.73 8.04
N GLY A 43 4.95 -11.69 8.30
CA GLY A 43 5.73 -12.74 8.95
C GLY A 43 5.58 -14.16 8.38
N ARG A 44 5.44 -14.29 7.08
CA ARG A 44 4.82 -15.46 6.43
C ARG A 44 5.68 -16.70 6.31
N TRP A 45 6.98 -16.59 6.55
CA TRP A 45 7.89 -17.72 6.57
C TRP A 45 7.56 -18.77 7.65
N GLU A 46 6.80 -18.40 8.69
CA GLU A 46 6.32 -19.34 9.71
C GLU A 46 4.99 -20.02 9.33
N LEU A 47 4.33 -19.53 8.28
CA LEU A 47 3.02 -20.01 7.83
C LEU A 47 3.09 -20.91 6.58
N ASP A 48 4.28 -21.33 6.17
CA ASP A 48 4.52 -22.17 4.97
C ASP A 48 3.74 -23.51 4.97
N ALA A 49 3.25 -23.95 6.12
CA ALA A 49 2.45 -25.16 6.21
C ALA A 49 1.06 -25.08 5.53
N GLN A 50 0.59 -23.88 5.18
CA GLN A 50 -0.73 -23.66 4.60
C GLN A 50 -0.70 -22.55 3.52
N ALA A 51 0.30 -22.57 2.63
CA ALA A 51 0.34 -21.65 1.51
C ALA A 51 -0.92 -21.80 0.66
N TYR A 52 -1.64 -20.70 0.48
CA TYR A 52 -2.83 -20.63 -0.34
C TYR A 52 -2.71 -19.52 -1.36
N SER A 53 -3.25 -19.76 -2.55
CA SER A 53 -3.37 -18.74 -3.59
C SER A 53 -4.82 -18.70 -4.06
N MET A 54 -5.43 -17.53 -3.99
CA MET A 54 -6.78 -17.27 -4.46
C MET A 54 -6.91 -17.72 -5.92
N LYS A 55 -7.91 -18.51 -6.23
CA LYS A 55 -8.18 -18.98 -7.59
C LYS A 55 -8.83 -17.88 -8.41
N TYR A 56 -8.75 -18.02 -9.72
CA TYR A 56 -9.34 -17.05 -10.65
C TYR A 56 -10.83 -16.82 -10.40
N GLU A 57 -11.60 -17.88 -10.25
CA GLU A 57 -13.06 -17.85 -10.03
C GLU A 57 -13.42 -17.22 -8.67
N GLU A 58 -12.63 -17.50 -7.65
CA GLU A 58 -12.78 -16.89 -6.32
C GLU A 58 -12.53 -15.38 -6.40
N PHE A 59 -11.44 -14.98 -7.08
CA PHE A 59 -11.14 -13.56 -7.28
C PHE A 59 -12.29 -12.81 -7.97
N ILE A 60 -12.80 -13.34 -9.08
CA ILE A 60 -13.92 -12.71 -9.80
C ILE A 60 -15.13 -12.57 -8.89
N THR A 61 -15.50 -13.63 -8.20
CA THR A 61 -16.66 -13.62 -7.27
C THR A 61 -16.50 -12.54 -6.21
N TYR A 62 -15.33 -12.44 -5.60
CA TYR A 62 -15.04 -11.45 -4.56
C TYR A 62 -14.96 -10.04 -5.14
N ALA A 63 -14.34 -9.86 -6.30
CA ALA A 63 -14.22 -8.57 -6.95
C ALA A 63 -15.60 -8.01 -7.37
N GLU A 64 -16.47 -8.82 -7.93
CA GLU A 64 -17.84 -8.43 -8.28
C GLU A 64 -18.66 -8.08 -7.04
N ARG A 65 -18.52 -8.85 -5.96
CA ARG A 65 -19.14 -8.52 -4.68
C ARG A 65 -18.63 -7.19 -4.14
N LEU A 66 -17.33 -6.95 -4.14
CA LEU A 66 -16.73 -5.69 -3.68
C LEU A 66 -17.21 -4.49 -4.52
N ARG A 67 -17.31 -4.65 -5.83
CA ARG A 67 -17.88 -3.62 -6.72
C ARG A 67 -19.34 -3.33 -6.36
N SER A 68 -20.14 -4.36 -6.07
CA SER A 68 -21.53 -4.18 -5.62
C SER A 68 -21.63 -3.44 -4.27
N LEU A 69 -20.59 -3.51 -3.44
CA LEU A 69 -20.48 -2.77 -2.18
C LEU A 69 -19.96 -1.33 -2.37
N GLY A 70 -19.57 -0.94 -3.60
CA GLY A 70 -19.14 0.41 -3.94
C GLY A 70 -17.65 0.59 -4.19
N VAL A 71 -16.86 -0.51 -4.23
CA VAL A 71 -15.42 -0.44 -4.55
C VAL A 71 -15.22 -0.05 -6.02
N GLU A 72 -14.37 0.94 -6.24
CA GLU A 72 -14.02 1.48 -7.56
C GLU A 72 -12.58 1.16 -7.95
N GLY A 73 -11.68 1.02 -6.96
CA GLY A 73 -10.27 0.72 -7.20
C GLY A 73 -9.76 -0.45 -6.36
N PHE A 74 -8.91 -1.26 -6.97
CA PHE A 74 -8.32 -2.42 -6.34
C PHE A 74 -6.80 -2.25 -6.18
N ILE A 75 -6.27 -2.68 -5.05
CA ILE A 75 -4.82 -2.76 -4.82
C ILE A 75 -4.45 -4.21 -4.66
N LEU A 76 -3.79 -4.77 -5.67
CA LEU A 76 -3.21 -6.09 -5.61
C LEU A 76 -1.92 -5.99 -4.79
N THR A 77 -1.99 -6.50 -3.58
CA THR A 77 -0.89 -6.40 -2.63
C THR A 77 -0.80 -7.70 -1.84
N GLY A 78 -0.09 -7.73 -0.76
CA GLY A 78 0.03 -9.01 -0.24
C GLY A 78 0.00 -9.25 1.21
N GLY A 79 -0.49 -10.41 1.61
CA GLY A 79 0.09 -11.28 2.58
C GLY A 79 1.39 -11.89 2.07
N GLY A 80 1.45 -12.23 0.78
CA GLY A 80 2.62 -12.65 0.03
C GLY A 80 2.96 -11.72 -1.15
N GLU A 81 3.59 -12.27 -2.18
CA GLU A 81 3.88 -11.55 -3.42
C GLU A 81 2.78 -11.83 -4.45
N PRO A 82 2.01 -10.81 -4.88
CA PRO A 82 0.86 -11.05 -5.78
C PRO A 82 1.26 -11.69 -7.11
N THR A 83 2.43 -11.37 -7.68
CA THR A 83 2.86 -11.90 -8.98
C THR A 83 3.17 -13.39 -8.98
N VAL A 84 3.33 -14.03 -7.82
CA VAL A 84 3.56 -15.49 -7.75
C VAL A 84 2.28 -16.29 -7.70
N ASN A 85 1.12 -15.66 -7.52
CA ASN A 85 -0.16 -16.35 -7.64
C ASN A 85 -0.28 -16.97 -9.04
N PRO A 86 -0.61 -18.27 -9.16
CA PRO A 86 -0.73 -18.94 -10.46
C PRO A 86 -1.77 -18.31 -11.40
N ALA A 87 -2.83 -17.74 -10.85
CA ALA A 87 -3.90 -17.09 -11.61
C ALA A 87 -3.64 -15.59 -11.89
N PHE A 88 -2.51 -15.05 -11.44
CA PHE A 88 -2.23 -13.61 -11.48
C PHE A 88 -2.46 -12.97 -12.87
N MET A 89 -1.93 -13.58 -13.92
CA MET A 89 -2.09 -13.04 -15.28
C MET A 89 -3.55 -13.08 -15.75
N MET A 90 -4.27 -14.16 -15.45
CA MET A 90 -5.70 -14.26 -15.78
C MET A 90 -6.54 -13.20 -15.05
N ILE A 91 -6.20 -12.95 -13.78
CA ILE A 91 -6.85 -11.93 -12.94
C ILE A 91 -6.63 -10.54 -13.54
N THR A 92 -5.39 -10.17 -13.85
CA THR A 92 -5.07 -8.84 -14.39
C THR A 92 -5.65 -8.65 -15.79
N GLU A 93 -5.61 -9.65 -16.66
CA GLU A 93 -6.26 -9.62 -17.97
C GLU A 93 -7.79 -9.44 -17.88
N TRP A 94 -8.42 -10.08 -16.90
CA TRP A 94 -9.84 -9.89 -16.63
C TRP A 94 -10.13 -8.45 -16.16
N MET A 95 -9.34 -7.92 -15.23
CA MET A 95 -9.50 -6.54 -14.75
C MET A 95 -9.34 -5.52 -15.87
N GLU A 96 -8.33 -5.69 -16.72
CA GLU A 96 -8.07 -4.83 -17.88
C GLU A 96 -9.23 -4.89 -18.89
N ARG A 97 -9.76 -6.07 -19.18
CA ARG A 97 -10.91 -6.26 -20.07
C ARG A 97 -12.20 -5.62 -19.54
N GLU A 98 -12.44 -5.72 -18.22
CA GLU A 98 -13.60 -5.14 -17.56
C GLU A 98 -13.42 -3.64 -17.25
N GLY A 99 -12.29 -3.03 -17.59
CA GLY A 99 -12.00 -1.62 -17.33
C GLY A 99 -11.92 -1.29 -15.83
N ILE A 100 -11.47 -2.23 -15.02
CA ILE A 100 -11.37 -2.07 -13.57
C ILE A 100 -10.07 -1.38 -13.22
N HIS A 101 -10.15 -0.30 -12.45
CA HIS A 101 -8.98 0.40 -11.92
C HIS A 101 -8.24 -0.46 -10.91
N TYR A 102 -6.94 -0.67 -11.13
CA TYR A 102 -6.12 -1.40 -10.17
C TYR A 102 -4.68 -0.88 -10.10
N GLY A 103 -4.10 -1.02 -8.92
CA GLY A 103 -2.68 -0.81 -8.68
C GLY A 103 -2.03 -2.06 -8.11
N ILE A 104 -0.72 -2.14 -8.18
CA ILE A 104 0.02 -3.28 -7.64
C ILE A 104 1.23 -2.84 -6.81
N ASN A 105 1.40 -3.48 -5.65
CA ASN A 105 2.62 -3.43 -4.86
C ASN A 105 3.34 -4.78 -4.97
N THR A 106 4.57 -4.79 -5.48
CA THR A 106 5.30 -6.02 -5.79
C THR A 106 6.78 -5.92 -5.44
N ASN A 107 7.42 -7.04 -5.13
CA ASN A 107 8.88 -7.12 -5.05
C ASN A 107 9.55 -7.20 -6.44
N PHE A 108 8.76 -7.45 -7.46
CA PHE A 108 9.14 -7.48 -8.88
C PHE A 108 10.27 -8.46 -9.25
N ASN A 109 10.51 -9.49 -8.43
CA ASN A 109 11.43 -10.57 -8.78
C ASN A 109 10.94 -11.40 -9.97
N ARG A 110 9.65 -11.35 -10.26
CA ARG A 110 9.03 -11.89 -11.47
C ARG A 110 8.61 -10.73 -12.37
N LEU A 111 9.19 -10.67 -13.57
CA LEU A 111 8.76 -9.73 -14.61
C LEU A 111 7.37 -10.15 -15.11
N VAL A 112 6.45 -9.20 -15.11
CA VAL A 112 5.10 -9.33 -15.67
C VAL A 112 4.79 -8.11 -16.53
N TYR A 113 4.04 -8.30 -17.61
CA TYR A 113 3.61 -7.25 -18.52
C TYR A 113 2.11 -7.04 -18.36
N ILE A 114 1.74 -6.03 -17.57
CA ILE A 114 0.38 -5.70 -17.17
C ILE A 114 0.16 -4.19 -17.26
N LYS A 115 -1.10 -3.73 -17.26
CA LYS A 115 -1.48 -2.33 -17.47
C LYS A 115 -2.24 -1.74 -16.26
N PRO A 116 -1.65 -1.72 -15.06
CA PRO A 116 -2.27 -1.11 -13.89
C PRO A 116 -2.25 0.42 -13.98
N ASP A 117 -3.08 1.10 -13.21
CA ASP A 117 -2.96 2.55 -13.01
C ASP A 117 -1.61 2.90 -12.35
N TYR A 118 -1.14 2.06 -11.41
CA TYR A 118 0.22 2.17 -10.87
C TYR A 118 0.86 0.82 -10.59
N LEU A 119 2.17 0.75 -10.79
CA LEU A 119 3.03 -0.35 -10.37
C LEU A 119 4.10 0.19 -9.42
N LYS A 120 4.09 -0.27 -8.17
CA LYS A 120 5.06 0.12 -7.17
C LYS A 120 5.98 -1.04 -6.82
N VAL A 121 7.27 -0.87 -7.12
CA VAL A 121 8.31 -1.86 -6.82
C VAL A 121 8.92 -1.59 -5.46
N SER A 122 8.87 -2.57 -4.57
CA SER A 122 9.56 -2.54 -3.29
C SER A 122 11.01 -2.95 -3.48
N LEU A 123 11.89 -2.00 -3.83
CA LEU A 123 13.28 -2.29 -4.20
C LEU A 123 14.19 -2.43 -2.96
N ASP A 124 14.00 -1.65 -1.91
CA ASP A 124 14.63 -1.71 -0.58
C ASP A 124 16.13 -2.07 -0.55
N GLY A 125 16.92 -1.59 -1.51
CA GLY A 125 18.37 -1.82 -1.54
C GLY A 125 19.07 -0.92 -2.53
N TRP A 126 20.39 -0.82 -2.39
CA TRP A 126 21.30 -0.06 -3.26
C TRP A 126 22.42 -0.92 -3.88
N ASP A 127 22.49 -2.18 -3.49
CA ASP A 127 23.35 -3.23 -4.02
C ASP A 127 22.80 -4.62 -3.62
N GLU A 128 23.44 -5.70 -4.10
CA GLU A 128 23.01 -7.06 -3.79
C GLU A 128 23.08 -7.39 -2.30
N GLU A 129 24.06 -6.86 -1.56
CA GLU A 129 24.23 -7.14 -0.14
C GLU A 129 23.15 -6.47 0.70
N SER A 130 22.91 -5.18 0.46
CA SER A 130 21.86 -4.42 1.14
C SER A 130 20.47 -4.98 0.84
N TYR A 131 20.24 -5.37 -0.42
CA TYR A 131 18.98 -5.99 -0.84
C TYR A 131 18.77 -7.35 -0.17
N GLU A 132 19.80 -8.24 -0.18
CA GLU A 132 19.74 -9.54 0.49
C GLU A 132 19.44 -9.40 1.98
N LYS A 133 20.14 -8.48 2.66
CA LYS A 133 19.91 -8.19 4.08
C LYS A 133 18.47 -7.78 4.38
N ARG A 134 17.83 -7.02 3.48
CA ARG A 134 16.50 -6.46 3.66
C ARG A 134 15.38 -7.32 3.11
N ARG A 135 15.65 -8.05 2.03
CA ARG A 135 14.62 -8.81 1.31
C ARG A 135 14.78 -10.33 1.45
N GLY A 136 15.88 -10.78 2.06
CA GLY A 136 16.18 -12.19 2.34
C GLY A 136 16.50 -13.02 1.09
N VAL A 137 16.78 -12.37 -0.04
CA VAL A 137 17.12 -13.01 -1.32
C VAL A 137 18.09 -12.14 -2.12
N ARG A 138 18.94 -12.76 -2.95
CA ARG A 138 19.83 -12.06 -3.88
C ARG A 138 19.10 -11.84 -5.20
N ALA A 139 18.61 -10.64 -5.42
CA ALA A 139 17.83 -10.31 -6.61
C ALA A 139 17.88 -8.83 -7.01
N TYR A 140 18.79 -8.03 -6.46
CA TYR A 140 18.84 -6.59 -6.74
C TYR A 140 18.99 -6.29 -8.22
N GLU A 141 20.03 -6.83 -8.85
CA GLU A 141 20.29 -6.61 -10.27
C GLU A 141 19.16 -7.16 -11.17
N LYS A 142 18.60 -8.31 -10.78
CA LYS A 142 17.45 -8.88 -11.47
C LYS A 142 16.22 -7.96 -11.44
N VAL A 143 15.93 -7.36 -10.29
CA VAL A 143 14.79 -6.45 -10.16
C VAL A 143 15.03 -5.17 -10.97
N ARG A 144 16.24 -4.62 -10.97
CA ARG A 144 16.63 -3.49 -11.80
C ARG A 144 16.46 -3.79 -13.31
N ASP A 145 16.92 -4.95 -13.76
CA ASP A 145 16.72 -5.41 -15.15
C ASP A 145 15.23 -5.54 -15.48
N ASN A 146 14.44 -6.14 -14.59
CA ASN A 146 13.00 -6.25 -14.76
C ASN A 146 12.32 -4.88 -14.88
N ILE A 147 12.73 -3.89 -14.07
CA ILE A 147 12.24 -2.51 -14.17
C ILE A 147 12.56 -1.93 -15.54
N ALA A 148 13.81 -2.01 -16.00
CA ALA A 148 14.23 -1.46 -17.29
C ALA A 148 13.47 -2.10 -18.46
N ARG A 149 13.27 -3.42 -18.44
CA ARG A 149 12.50 -4.16 -19.44
C ARG A 149 11.02 -3.78 -19.41
N TYR A 150 10.43 -3.68 -18.23
CA TYR A 150 9.04 -3.25 -18.09
C TYR A 150 8.83 -1.82 -18.60
N VAL A 151 9.73 -0.89 -18.31
CA VAL A 151 9.66 0.49 -18.82
C VAL A 151 9.71 0.52 -20.35
N SER A 152 10.60 -0.26 -20.95
CA SER A 152 10.68 -0.35 -22.41
C SER A 152 9.37 -0.83 -23.03
N TRP A 153 8.72 -1.81 -22.41
CA TRP A 153 7.43 -2.32 -22.83
C TRP A 153 6.28 -1.33 -22.54
N LYS A 154 6.26 -0.75 -21.32
CA LYS A 154 5.24 0.20 -20.84
C LYS A 154 5.09 1.41 -21.77
N ARG A 155 6.21 1.96 -22.26
CA ARG A 155 6.20 3.14 -23.16
C ARG A 155 5.33 2.94 -24.41
N ILE A 156 5.17 1.72 -24.85
CA ILE A 156 4.41 1.38 -26.07
C ILE A 156 3.01 0.88 -25.72
N ASN A 157 2.89 0.05 -24.67
CA ASN A 157 1.69 -0.74 -24.42
C ASN A 157 0.81 -0.19 -23.30
N SER A 158 1.38 0.62 -22.38
CA SER A 158 0.66 1.19 -21.23
C SER A 158 1.36 2.47 -20.73
N PRO A 159 1.43 3.52 -21.56
CA PRO A 159 2.14 4.76 -21.21
C PRO A 159 1.56 5.44 -19.95
N GLU A 160 0.27 5.23 -19.68
CA GLU A 160 -0.45 5.83 -18.54
C GLU A 160 -0.11 5.17 -17.20
N THR A 161 0.45 3.96 -17.18
CA THR A 161 0.85 3.31 -15.92
C THR A 161 1.92 4.13 -15.20
N SER A 162 1.67 4.52 -13.97
CA SER A 162 2.67 5.15 -13.12
C SER A 162 3.56 4.09 -12.47
N LEU A 163 4.85 4.07 -12.81
CA LEU A 163 5.84 3.14 -12.26
C LEU A 163 6.71 3.83 -11.21
N GLY A 164 6.79 3.28 -10.01
CA GLY A 164 7.65 3.80 -8.97
C GLY A 164 8.47 2.75 -8.24
N ILE A 165 9.59 3.20 -7.67
CA ILE A 165 10.37 2.40 -6.72
C ILE A 165 10.23 2.98 -5.31
N GLN A 166 10.29 2.11 -4.32
CA GLN A 166 10.16 2.48 -2.92
C GLN A 166 11.21 1.78 -2.06
N ILE A 167 11.72 2.52 -1.08
CA ILE A 167 12.50 1.97 0.03
C ILE A 167 11.84 2.31 1.37
N VAL A 168 11.95 1.39 2.34
CA VAL A 168 11.71 1.66 3.76
C VAL A 168 13.02 2.13 4.38
N VAL A 169 13.07 3.37 4.81
CA VAL A 169 14.29 4.06 5.30
C VAL A 169 14.42 3.86 6.81
N GLN A 170 15.62 3.50 7.28
CA GLN A 170 15.95 3.40 8.68
C GLN A 170 16.71 4.62 9.20
N ASP A 171 17.58 5.19 8.36
CA ASP A 171 18.34 6.40 8.64
C ASP A 171 18.49 7.30 7.40
N HIS A 172 18.94 8.53 7.60
CA HIS A 172 19.05 9.51 6.52
C HIS A 172 20.16 9.18 5.49
N GLU A 173 21.17 8.41 5.85
CA GLU A 173 22.23 8.02 4.90
C GLU A 173 21.69 7.04 3.86
N GLU A 174 20.72 6.20 4.24
CA GLU A 174 20.06 5.29 3.32
C GLU A 174 19.27 6.02 2.21
N VAL A 175 18.78 7.22 2.50
CA VAL A 175 18.12 8.08 1.50
C VAL A 175 19.08 8.38 0.35
N TYR A 176 20.30 8.80 0.67
CA TYR A 176 21.32 9.13 -0.35
C TYR A 176 21.84 7.87 -1.05
N ARG A 177 22.16 6.80 -0.30
CA ARG A 177 22.66 5.55 -0.87
C ARG A 177 21.66 4.95 -1.86
N PHE A 178 20.38 4.91 -1.48
CA PHE A 178 19.34 4.39 -2.36
C PHE A 178 19.15 5.26 -3.60
N TYR A 179 19.12 6.58 -3.42
CA TYR A 179 18.97 7.51 -4.53
C TYR A 179 20.13 7.39 -5.51
N ASP A 180 21.37 7.48 -5.04
CA ASP A 180 22.55 7.41 -5.91
C ASP A 180 22.64 6.12 -6.71
N ALA A 181 22.29 4.99 -6.10
CA ALA A 181 22.31 3.68 -6.75
C ALA A 181 21.16 3.46 -7.74
N ASN A 182 20.05 4.19 -7.63
CA ASN A 182 18.83 3.90 -8.40
C ASN A 182 18.28 5.08 -9.22
N ARG A 183 18.91 6.27 -9.16
CA ARG A 183 18.46 7.45 -9.91
C ARG A 183 18.51 7.31 -11.43
N ASP A 184 19.31 6.36 -11.93
CA ASP A 184 19.41 6.02 -13.35
C ASP A 184 18.22 5.20 -13.86
N LEU A 185 17.45 4.57 -12.96
CA LEU A 185 16.25 3.84 -13.34
C LEU A 185 15.19 4.81 -13.91
N PRO A 186 14.63 4.48 -15.09
CA PRO A 186 13.68 5.36 -15.77
C PRO A 186 12.26 5.21 -15.21
N VAL A 187 12.11 5.43 -13.91
CA VAL A 187 10.83 5.34 -13.18
C VAL A 187 10.17 6.71 -13.08
N ASP A 188 8.85 6.72 -12.89
CA ASP A 188 8.05 7.94 -12.80
C ASP A 188 8.16 8.59 -11.40
N TYR A 189 8.42 7.78 -10.35
CA TYR A 189 8.66 8.31 -9.00
C TYR A 189 9.57 7.43 -8.14
N ILE A 190 10.24 8.05 -7.17
CA ILE A 190 11.08 7.44 -6.15
C ILE A 190 10.51 7.81 -4.78
N SER A 191 10.09 6.81 -4.01
CA SER A 191 9.40 7.01 -2.72
C SER A 191 10.25 6.52 -1.55
N PHE A 192 10.44 7.40 -0.59
CA PHE A 192 11.08 7.11 0.68
C PHE A 192 10.02 7.05 1.77
N ARG A 193 9.94 5.94 2.45
CA ARG A 193 8.92 5.66 3.45
C ARG A 193 9.58 5.35 4.79
N PRO A 194 9.04 5.83 5.94
CA PRO A 194 9.55 5.43 7.24
C PRO A 194 9.22 3.97 7.54
N VAL A 195 9.94 3.37 8.50
CA VAL A 195 9.56 2.11 9.14
C VAL A 195 8.22 2.32 9.86
N GLU A 196 7.33 1.35 9.79
CA GLU A 196 6.11 1.34 10.59
C GLU A 196 6.30 0.50 11.85
N SER A 197 5.84 1.00 12.99
CA SER A 197 5.97 0.35 14.30
C SER A 197 5.33 -1.05 14.37
N THR A 198 4.43 -1.36 13.43
CA THR A 198 3.77 -2.67 13.33
C THR A 198 4.64 -3.77 12.72
N ALA A 199 5.86 -3.47 12.31
CA ALA A 199 6.75 -4.47 11.71
C ALA A 199 7.25 -5.53 12.74
N GLY A 200 6.64 -5.60 13.93
CA GLY A 200 6.98 -6.53 15.00
C GLY A 200 8.33 -6.25 15.64
N ASP A 201 8.81 -7.19 16.45
CA ASP A 201 10.06 -7.08 17.19
C ASP A 201 11.32 -6.93 16.32
N PHE A 202 11.19 -7.15 14.99
CA PHE A 202 12.30 -7.00 14.04
C PHE A 202 12.69 -5.54 13.78
N TYR A 203 11.78 -4.61 13.98
CA TYR A 203 12.02 -3.18 13.85
C TYR A 203 11.42 -2.42 15.02
N ASN A 204 11.91 -2.70 16.21
CA ASN A 204 11.86 -1.76 17.31
C ASN A 204 12.76 -0.56 16.98
N HIS A 205 12.51 0.03 15.80
CA HIS A 205 13.20 1.22 15.39
C HIS A 205 12.40 2.42 15.88
N GLU A 206 12.68 2.79 17.12
CA GLU A 206 12.32 4.13 17.58
C GLU A 206 13.26 5.10 16.87
N TYR A 207 12.70 5.83 15.90
CA TYR A 207 13.42 6.96 15.35
C TYR A 207 13.63 8.00 16.45
N ALA A 208 14.87 8.39 16.71
CA ALA A 208 15.12 9.63 17.41
C ALA A 208 14.57 10.79 16.55
N GLU A 209 13.99 11.80 17.19
CA GLU A 209 13.43 12.99 16.50
C GLU A 209 14.44 13.59 15.49
N LYS A 210 15.74 13.58 15.87
CA LYS A 210 16.83 13.99 15.01
C LYS A 210 16.91 13.20 13.71
N ASP A 211 16.72 11.88 13.76
CA ASP A 211 16.85 10.99 12.59
C ASP A 211 15.68 11.17 11.65
N ILE A 212 14.48 11.40 12.19
CA ILE A 212 13.28 11.74 11.40
C ILE A 212 13.53 13.05 10.64
N ASN A 213 13.94 14.10 11.33
CA ASN A 213 14.19 15.41 10.72
C ASN A 213 15.29 15.34 9.67
N GLN A 214 16.39 14.65 9.93
CA GLN A 214 17.48 14.49 8.96
C GLN A 214 17.03 13.72 7.72
N SER A 215 16.20 12.68 7.87
CA SER A 215 15.64 11.93 6.74
C SER A 215 14.69 12.80 5.90
N ILE A 216 13.82 13.57 6.55
CA ILE A 216 12.90 14.50 5.88
C ILE A 216 13.69 15.57 5.10
N GLU A 217 14.73 16.15 5.72
CA GLU A 217 15.59 17.16 5.07
C GLU A 217 16.34 16.56 3.88
N ALA A 218 16.91 15.36 4.02
CA ALA A 218 17.58 14.67 2.93
C ALA A 218 16.62 14.43 1.74
N ILE A 219 15.42 13.94 2.01
CA ILE A 219 14.41 13.70 0.96
C ILE A 219 13.97 15.02 0.32
N LYS A 220 13.74 16.10 1.11
CA LYS A 220 13.38 17.42 0.59
C LYS A 220 14.46 18.01 -0.29
N LYS A 221 15.73 17.82 0.07
CA LYS A 221 16.88 18.27 -0.74
C LYS A 221 16.91 17.52 -2.07
N LEU A 222 16.84 16.20 -2.06
CA LEU A 222 16.80 15.40 -3.31
C LEU A 222 15.62 15.78 -4.19
N LYS A 223 14.46 16.08 -3.61
CA LYS A 223 13.27 16.52 -4.34
C LYS A 223 13.47 17.87 -5.08
N GLN A 224 14.35 18.73 -4.60
CA GLN A 224 14.70 19.97 -5.31
C GLN A 224 15.56 19.69 -6.56
N GLU A 225 16.31 18.60 -6.55
CA GLU A 225 17.21 18.18 -7.62
C GLU A 225 16.53 17.23 -8.62
N ASP A 226 15.57 16.44 -8.17
CA ASP A 226 14.85 15.42 -8.96
C ASP A 226 13.36 15.42 -8.59
N GLU A 227 12.50 15.87 -9.50
CA GLU A 227 11.05 15.95 -9.31
C GLU A 227 10.37 14.60 -9.06
N ARG A 228 11.02 13.49 -9.48
CA ARG A 228 10.54 12.13 -9.23
C ARG A 228 10.59 11.76 -7.75
N VAL A 229 11.43 12.42 -6.95
CA VAL A 229 11.54 12.14 -5.52
C VAL A 229 10.29 12.60 -4.79
N THR A 230 9.69 11.70 -4.03
CA THR A 230 8.47 11.96 -3.25
C THR A 230 8.70 11.78 -1.76
N LEU A 231 8.33 12.77 -0.97
CA LEU A 231 8.24 12.64 0.47
C LEU A 231 6.93 11.93 0.82
N ASN A 232 7.03 10.75 1.40
CA ASN A 232 5.85 10.04 1.87
C ASN A 232 5.28 10.77 3.10
N PHE A 233 3.98 11.08 3.08
CA PHE A 233 3.31 11.81 4.15
C PHE A 233 3.42 11.15 5.53
N LYS A 234 3.70 9.84 5.60
CA LYS A 234 3.90 9.11 6.85
C LYS A 234 5.03 9.68 7.71
N TRP A 235 6.02 10.33 7.11
CA TRP A 235 7.07 11.02 7.84
C TRP A 235 6.56 12.15 8.74
N GLU A 236 5.47 12.80 8.34
CA GLU A 236 4.84 13.89 9.09
C GLU A 236 3.82 13.38 10.13
N MET A 237 3.61 12.06 10.20
CA MET A 237 2.57 11.41 10.99
C MET A 237 3.10 10.38 11.99
N LEU A 238 4.43 10.29 12.17
CA LEU A 238 5.05 9.24 13.01
C LEU A 238 4.65 9.33 14.49
N ASP A 239 4.46 10.54 15.02
CA ASP A 239 4.08 10.76 16.42
C ASP A 239 2.57 10.87 16.63
N ARG A 240 1.79 10.53 15.60
CA ARG A 240 0.37 10.75 15.63
C ARG A 240 -0.37 9.58 16.24
N GLN A 241 -1.25 9.88 17.20
CA GLN A 241 -2.20 8.94 17.74
C GLN A 241 -3.60 9.32 17.27
N GLU A 242 -4.38 8.34 16.82
CA GLU A 242 -5.76 8.50 16.43
C GLU A 242 -6.64 7.81 17.47
N ASP A 243 -7.59 8.55 18.06
CA ASP A 243 -8.52 7.99 19.03
C ASP A 243 -9.48 6.98 18.39
N ARG A 244 -9.74 7.15 17.10
CA ARG A 244 -10.58 6.28 16.29
C ARG A 244 -10.24 6.38 14.80
N CYS A 245 -10.50 5.33 14.06
CA CYS A 245 -10.30 5.30 12.61
C CYS A 245 -11.63 5.45 11.87
N THR A 246 -12.18 6.67 11.83
CA THR A 246 -13.51 6.95 11.24
C THR A 246 -13.54 6.78 9.72
N ALA A 247 -12.43 7.03 9.02
CA ALA A 247 -12.36 6.91 7.56
C ALA A 247 -12.14 5.48 7.07
N GLN A 248 -12.03 4.50 7.96
CA GLN A 248 -11.73 3.11 7.59
C GLN A 248 -12.86 2.44 6.76
N TRP A 249 -14.06 3.01 6.78
CA TRP A 249 -15.11 2.57 5.87
C TRP A 249 -14.71 2.73 4.40
N ALA A 250 -13.90 3.73 4.05
CA ALA A 250 -13.47 4.01 2.68
C ALA A 250 -12.57 2.93 2.07
N GLN A 251 -12.00 2.06 2.91
CA GLN A 251 -11.14 0.98 2.50
C GLN A 251 -11.62 -0.36 3.06
N ILE A 252 -11.55 -1.41 2.23
CA ILE A 252 -11.75 -2.79 2.66
C ILE A 252 -10.51 -3.62 2.30
N ALA A 253 -10.07 -4.47 3.20
CA ALA A 253 -8.92 -5.35 2.97
C ALA A 253 -9.38 -6.80 3.05
N VAL A 254 -9.06 -7.59 2.02
CA VAL A 254 -9.53 -8.98 1.87
C VAL A 254 -8.32 -9.88 1.70
N ASN A 255 -8.24 -10.94 2.50
CA ASN A 255 -7.16 -11.91 2.40
C ASN A 255 -7.42 -12.94 1.29
N GLU A 256 -6.48 -13.84 1.10
CA GLU A 256 -6.52 -14.88 0.06
C GLU A 256 -7.67 -15.89 0.19
N HIS A 257 -8.31 -15.95 1.35
CA HIS A 257 -9.48 -16.80 1.61
C HIS A 257 -10.82 -16.04 1.50
N GLY A 258 -10.81 -14.77 1.13
CA GLY A 258 -12.03 -13.95 1.07
C GLY A 258 -12.46 -13.38 2.42
N GLU A 259 -11.66 -13.56 3.47
CA GLU A 259 -11.96 -12.96 4.77
C GLU A 259 -11.64 -11.47 4.76
N VAL A 260 -12.56 -10.67 5.27
CA VAL A 260 -12.37 -9.23 5.44
C VAL A 260 -11.55 -8.98 6.68
N MET A 261 -10.35 -8.47 6.47
CA MET A 261 -9.46 -8.09 7.55
C MET A 261 -9.93 -6.79 8.21
N TYR A 262 -9.60 -6.65 9.48
CA TYR A 262 -9.85 -5.43 10.23
C TYR A 262 -9.28 -4.21 9.49
N CYS A 263 -8.00 -4.24 9.16
CA CYS A 263 -7.33 -3.33 8.23
C CYS A 263 -6.05 -3.98 7.68
N CYS A 264 -5.43 -3.36 6.69
CA CYS A 264 -4.18 -3.86 6.10
C CYS A 264 -2.99 -3.91 7.08
N HIS A 265 -3.05 -3.22 8.22
CA HIS A 265 -2.03 -3.25 9.28
C HIS A 265 -2.37 -4.24 10.41
N LYS A 266 -3.56 -4.80 10.44
CA LYS A 266 -4.00 -5.84 11.40
C LYS A 266 -4.56 -7.05 10.64
N PRO A 267 -3.73 -7.72 9.82
CA PRO A 267 -4.19 -8.76 8.88
C PRO A 267 -4.64 -10.06 9.56
N TYR A 268 -4.26 -10.25 10.83
CA TYR A 268 -4.65 -11.43 11.61
C TYR A 268 -6.01 -11.31 12.29
N GLN A 269 -6.60 -10.11 12.25
CA GLN A 269 -7.92 -9.85 12.80
C GLN A 269 -8.91 -9.76 11.64
N THR A 270 -9.82 -10.70 11.55
CA THR A 270 -10.88 -10.71 10.54
C THR A 270 -12.22 -10.33 11.16
N VAL A 271 -13.08 -9.69 10.39
CA VAL A 271 -14.41 -9.22 10.82
C VAL A 271 -15.54 -10.02 10.20
N GLY A 272 -15.25 -10.84 9.19
CA GLY A 272 -16.21 -11.67 8.48
C GLY A 272 -15.67 -12.07 7.10
N HIS A 273 -16.53 -12.61 6.26
CA HIS A 273 -16.20 -12.97 4.89
C HIS A 273 -16.80 -11.96 3.90
N VAL A 274 -16.15 -11.70 2.78
CA VAL A 274 -16.59 -10.72 1.78
C VAL A 274 -17.99 -11.03 1.23
N MET A 275 -18.40 -12.29 1.26
CA MET A 275 -19.72 -12.73 0.81
C MET A 275 -20.81 -12.62 1.88
N ASP A 276 -20.48 -12.25 3.11
CA ASP A 276 -21.50 -12.03 4.15
C ASP A 276 -22.40 -10.85 3.72
N GLU A 277 -23.71 -11.00 3.91
CA GLU A 277 -24.68 -9.95 3.56
C GLU A 277 -24.47 -8.68 4.38
N ASP A 278 -24.13 -8.84 5.66
CA ASP A 278 -23.94 -7.80 6.67
C ASP A 278 -22.49 -7.36 6.84
N ILE A 279 -21.60 -7.65 5.88
CA ILE A 279 -20.15 -7.41 6.03
C ILE A 279 -19.80 -5.94 6.30
N LEU A 280 -20.54 -4.98 5.73
CA LEU A 280 -20.30 -3.56 5.99
C LEU A 280 -20.71 -3.15 7.40
N GLU A 281 -21.74 -3.76 7.95
CA GLU A 281 -22.18 -3.54 9.34
C GLU A 281 -21.16 -4.11 10.32
N LYS A 282 -20.72 -5.34 10.10
CA LYS A 282 -19.65 -5.99 10.88
C LYS A 282 -18.38 -5.14 10.86
N LYS A 283 -17.99 -4.65 9.68
CA LYS A 283 -16.81 -3.79 9.54
C LYS A 283 -16.95 -2.49 10.33
N ARG A 284 -18.10 -1.81 10.26
CA ARG A 284 -18.35 -0.58 11.03
C ARG A 284 -18.30 -0.84 12.53
N ALA A 285 -18.94 -1.89 13.01
CA ALA A 285 -18.92 -2.28 14.42
C ALA A 285 -17.48 -2.49 14.92
N ALA A 286 -16.67 -3.20 14.16
CA ALA A 286 -15.27 -3.46 14.50
C ALA A 286 -14.45 -2.17 14.67
N TYR A 287 -14.72 -1.10 13.90
CA TYR A 287 -13.97 0.16 13.99
C TYR A 287 -14.38 1.08 15.11
N THR A 288 -15.61 1.00 15.59
CA THR A 288 -16.05 1.75 16.77
C THR A 288 -15.35 1.27 18.03
N ASP A 289 -14.95 0.02 18.09
CA ASP A 289 -14.33 -0.61 19.27
C ASP A 289 -12.80 -0.61 19.23
N MET A 290 -12.18 0.07 18.25
CA MET A 290 -10.76 -0.06 17.98
C MET A 290 -9.83 0.50 19.06
N GLY A 291 -10.28 1.48 19.84
CA GLY A 291 -9.40 2.24 20.71
C GLY A 291 -8.37 3.08 19.92
N GLN A 292 -7.29 3.44 20.59
CA GLN A 292 -6.23 4.26 19.98
C GLN A 292 -5.46 3.51 18.90
N CYS A 293 -5.14 4.20 17.80
CA CYS A 293 -4.29 3.72 16.73
C CYS A 293 -3.07 4.65 16.59
N ASP A 294 -1.90 4.08 16.75
CA ASP A 294 -0.59 4.74 16.68
C ASP A 294 0.14 4.50 15.35
N ILE A 295 -0.51 3.83 14.40
CA ILE A 295 0.09 3.45 13.13
C ILE A 295 -0.03 4.59 12.12
N PRO A 296 1.08 5.20 11.66
CA PRO A 296 1.03 6.15 10.56
C PRO A 296 0.68 5.42 9.26
N CYS A 297 -0.57 5.54 8.83
CA CYS A 297 -1.05 4.83 7.66
C CYS A 297 -1.69 5.76 6.62
N ARG A 298 -1.96 5.22 5.43
CA ARG A 298 -2.61 6.00 4.37
C ARG A 298 -4.02 6.49 4.72
N MET A 299 -4.66 5.91 5.74
CA MET A 299 -5.97 6.34 6.21
C MET A 299 -5.91 7.52 7.18
N THR A 300 -4.73 7.89 7.68
CA THR A 300 -4.58 9.02 8.62
C THR A 300 -5.12 10.32 8.02
N ALA A 301 -4.76 10.65 6.79
CA ALA A 301 -5.23 11.87 6.16
C ALA A 301 -6.74 11.85 5.82
N PRO A 302 -7.31 10.79 5.22
CA PRO A 302 -8.75 10.63 5.12
C PRO A 302 -9.46 10.69 6.48
N ASN A 303 -8.89 10.07 7.52
CA ASN A 303 -9.47 10.10 8.87
C ASN A 303 -9.54 11.51 9.43
N MET A 304 -8.47 12.29 9.29
CA MET A 304 -8.46 13.70 9.68
C MET A 304 -9.54 14.50 8.95
N PHE A 305 -9.72 14.26 7.65
CA PHE A 305 -10.75 14.91 6.85
C PHE A 305 -12.14 14.60 7.40
N VAL A 306 -12.48 13.32 7.62
CA VAL A 306 -13.77 12.89 8.13
C VAL A 306 -14.02 13.47 9.55
N VAL A 307 -13.03 13.36 10.45
CA VAL A 307 -13.13 13.93 11.81
C VAL A 307 -13.37 15.43 11.77
N GLN A 308 -12.78 16.13 10.81
CA GLN A 308 -12.96 17.57 10.66
C GLN A 308 -14.34 17.93 10.13
N MET A 309 -14.91 17.10 9.25
CA MET A 309 -16.28 17.23 8.76
C MET A 309 -17.33 16.96 9.83
N GLU A 310 -17.05 16.07 10.79
CA GLU A 310 -17.94 15.76 11.92
C GLU A 310 -17.94 16.84 13.03
N LYS A 311 -16.94 17.71 13.06
CA LYS A 311 -16.85 18.76 14.08
C LYS A 311 -17.88 19.84 13.81
N GLU A 312 -18.74 20.12 14.82
CA GLU A 312 -19.54 21.33 14.82
C GLU A 312 -18.63 22.57 14.82
N ARG A 313 -18.81 23.43 13.82
CA ARG A 313 -18.05 24.67 13.68
C ARG A 313 -18.93 25.86 14.01
N LYS A 314 -18.65 26.51 15.13
CA LYS A 314 -19.37 27.73 15.55
C LYS A 314 -19.17 28.92 14.61
N ASP A 315 -18.06 28.87 13.81
CA ASP A 315 -17.67 29.87 12.81
C ASP A 315 -18.19 29.58 11.40
N ALA A 316 -18.92 28.46 11.20
CA ALA A 316 -19.43 28.08 9.87
C ALA A 316 -20.44 29.08 9.26
N PHE A 317 -21.01 29.97 10.10
CA PHE A 317 -21.93 31.01 9.68
C PHE A 317 -21.22 32.29 9.15
N PHE A 318 -19.92 32.37 9.26
CA PHE A 318 -19.10 33.53 8.88
C PHE A 318 -18.15 33.15 7.74
N ILE A 319 -18.69 32.97 6.55
CA ILE A 319 -17.92 32.68 5.33
C ILE A 319 -17.53 33.98 4.63
#